data_c46bafc30539b8a9c09913be4b84e7f4
#
_entry.id   c46bafc30539b8a9c09913be4b84e7f4
#
_cell.length_a   1.000
_cell.length_b   1.000
_cell.length_c   1.000
_cell.angle_alpha   90.00
_cell.angle_beta   90.00
_cell.angle_gamma   90.00
#
_symmetry.space_group_name_H-M   'P 1'
#
loop_
_entity.id
_entity.type
_entity.pdbx_description
1 polymer ?
#
loop_
_entity_poly.entity_id
_entity_poly.type
_entity_poly.pdbx_seq_one_letter_code
_entity_poly.pdbx_strand_id
1 'polypeptide(L)'
;MRLTPGQIEVIREGAAQLAGSAARVWLFGSRTRDDARGGDVDLLLECDQVVDEPAQLSARLAARVSRAMHGRKVDVLIKAPNLMVLPIHTQALQEGFRL
;
A
#
# COMPACT_ATOMS: atom_id res chain seq x y z
N MET A 1 9.96 -12.91 -1.81
CA MET A 1 8.60 -13.31 -2.11
C MET A 1 7.90 -12.31 -2.99
N ARG A 2 7.08 -12.78 -3.90
CA ARG A 2 6.38 -11.92 -4.85
C ARG A 2 4.88 -12.01 -4.69
N LEU A 3 4.20 -10.95 -5.07
CA LEU A 3 2.76 -10.95 -5.15
C LEU A 3 2.30 -11.64 -6.42
N THR A 4 1.22 -12.40 -6.33
CA THR A 4 0.59 -12.97 -7.51
C THR A 4 -0.18 -11.90 -8.28
N PRO A 5 -0.44 -12.09 -9.58
CA PRO A 5 -1.28 -11.15 -10.33
C PRO A 5 -2.65 -10.92 -9.68
N GLY A 6 -3.25 -11.94 -9.12
CA GLY A 6 -4.53 -11.81 -8.42
C GLY A 6 -4.43 -10.95 -7.17
N GLN A 7 -3.35 -11.09 -6.41
CA GLN A 7 -3.11 -10.26 -5.23
C GLN A 7 -2.90 -8.79 -5.62
N ILE A 8 -2.13 -8.54 -6.67
CA ILE A 8 -1.91 -7.19 -7.18
C ILE A 8 -3.25 -6.56 -7.58
N GLU A 9 -4.10 -7.32 -8.25
CA GLU A 9 -5.40 -6.83 -8.69
C GLU A 9 -6.30 -6.45 -7.51
N VAL A 10 -6.33 -7.28 -6.46
CA VAL A 10 -7.09 -6.97 -5.24
C VAL A 10 -6.60 -5.66 -4.61
N ILE A 11 -5.28 -5.46 -4.56
CA ILE A 11 -4.70 -4.24 -4.00
C ILE A 11 -5.10 -3.02 -4.84
N ARG A 12 -4.97 -3.11 -6.15
CA ARG A 12 -5.29 -2.02 -7.07
C ARG A 12 -6.78 -1.67 -7.03
N GLU A 13 -7.65 -2.66 -7.07
CA GLU A 13 -9.09 -2.45 -6.97
C GLU A 13 -9.47 -1.83 -5.63
N GLY A 14 -8.88 -2.32 -4.54
CA GLY A 14 -9.12 -1.77 -3.21
C GLY A 14 -8.73 -0.30 -3.12
N ALA A 15 -7.56 0.05 -3.64
CA ALA A 15 -7.11 1.43 -3.67
C ALA A 15 -8.04 2.31 -4.50
N ALA A 16 -8.46 1.84 -5.66
CA ALA A 16 -9.37 2.60 -6.54
C ALA A 16 -10.74 2.82 -5.89
N GLN A 17 -11.27 1.82 -5.22
CA GLN A 17 -12.58 1.92 -4.59
C GLN A 17 -12.56 2.80 -3.33
N LEU A 18 -11.47 2.75 -2.57
CA LEU A 18 -11.37 3.50 -1.32
C LEU A 18 -10.82 4.91 -1.50
N ALA A 19 -9.94 5.12 -2.46
CA ALA A 19 -9.23 6.39 -2.63
C ALA A 19 -9.36 7.01 -4.02
N GLY A 20 -10.09 6.37 -4.94
CA GLY A 20 -10.29 6.87 -6.29
C GLY A 20 -9.33 6.26 -7.30
N SER A 21 -9.72 6.31 -8.58
CA SER A 21 -8.99 5.64 -9.66
C SER A 21 -7.62 6.27 -9.94
N ALA A 22 -7.39 7.50 -9.51
CA ALA A 22 -6.11 8.17 -9.67
C ALA A 22 -5.07 7.78 -8.60
N ALA A 23 -5.50 7.08 -7.56
CA ALA A 23 -4.59 6.65 -6.50
C ALA A 23 -3.60 5.60 -7.02
N ARG A 24 -2.38 5.69 -6.55
CA ARG A 24 -1.30 4.78 -6.93
C ARG A 24 -0.82 4.02 -5.71
N VAL A 25 -0.51 2.74 -5.88
CA VAL A 25 -0.01 1.90 -4.80
C VAL A 25 1.41 1.45 -5.09
N TRP A 26 2.25 1.52 -4.08
CA TRP A 26 3.64 1.09 -4.15
C TRP A 26 3.88 0.00 -3.12
N LEU A 27 4.54 -1.07 -3.54
CA LEU A 27 5.01 -2.14 -2.65
C LEU A 27 6.44 -1.83 -2.25
N PHE A 28 6.71 -1.81 -0.95
CA PHE A 28 8.05 -1.52 -0.47
C PHE A 28 8.41 -2.44 0.72
N GLY A 29 9.55 -2.17 1.34
CA GLY A 29 10.00 -2.94 2.49
C GLY A 29 10.58 -4.29 2.10
N SER A 30 10.50 -5.26 2.98
CA SER A 30 11.10 -6.58 2.78
C SER A 30 10.51 -7.34 1.61
N ARG A 31 9.28 -6.98 1.18
CA ARG A 31 8.59 -7.63 0.07
C ARG A 31 9.19 -7.32 -1.30
N THR A 32 10.05 -6.32 -1.40
CA THR A 32 10.72 -5.99 -2.65
C THR A 32 11.86 -6.96 -2.96
N ARG A 33 12.23 -7.83 -2.01
CA ARG A 33 13.32 -8.80 -2.20
C ARG A 33 12.76 -10.21 -2.29
N ASP A 34 13.21 -10.94 -3.29
CA ASP A 34 12.74 -12.31 -3.55
C ASP A 34 13.11 -13.28 -2.44
N ASP A 35 14.23 -13.06 -1.76
CA ASP A 35 14.71 -13.91 -0.68
C ASP A 35 14.09 -13.56 0.67
N ALA A 36 13.31 -12.51 0.76
CA ALA A 36 12.69 -12.12 2.01
C ALA A 36 11.64 -13.12 2.44
N ARG A 37 11.76 -13.60 3.65
CA ARG A 37 10.73 -14.44 4.26
C ARG A 37 9.73 -13.52 4.90
N GLY A 38 8.56 -13.49 4.32
CA GLY A 38 7.75 -12.51 4.80
C GLY A 38 6.62 -12.80 5.59
N GLY A 39 6.37 -12.02 6.59
CA GLY A 39 5.11 -11.87 7.19
C GLY A 39 4.40 -10.68 6.63
N ASP A 40 5.03 -9.53 6.71
CA ASP A 40 4.37 -8.25 6.52
C ASP A 40 4.38 -7.79 5.06
N VAL A 41 3.30 -7.16 4.67
CA VAL A 41 3.18 -6.48 3.38
C VAL A 41 3.17 -4.98 3.65
N ASP A 42 4.10 -4.25 3.05
CA ASP A 42 4.22 -2.81 3.23
C ASP A 42 3.79 -2.11 1.96
N LEU A 43 2.76 -1.28 2.07
CA LEU A 43 2.20 -0.55 0.94
C LEU A 43 2.22 0.96 1.21
N LEU A 44 2.46 1.72 0.15
CA LEU A 44 2.25 3.17 0.14
C LEU A 44 1.11 3.47 -0.81
N LEU A 45 0.08 4.13 -0.30
CA LEU A 45 -1.03 4.63 -1.10
C LEU A 45 -0.79 6.11 -1.36
N GLU A 46 -0.54 6.44 -2.62
CA GLU A 46 -0.27 7.81 -3.05
C GLU A 46 -1.52 8.42 -3.65
N CYS A 47 -2.00 9.49 -3.02
CA CYS A 47 -3.24 10.17 -3.38
C CYS A 47 -2.95 11.58 -3.86
N ASP A 48 -3.62 12.02 -4.93
CA ASP A 48 -3.50 13.38 -5.47
C ASP A 48 -4.41 14.36 -4.75
N GLN A 49 -5.41 13.87 -4.04
CA GLN A 49 -6.37 14.70 -3.34
C GLN A 49 -6.20 14.59 -1.83
N VAL A 50 -6.76 15.57 -1.14
CA VAL A 50 -6.76 15.61 0.32
C VAL A 50 -7.43 14.35 0.88
N VAL A 51 -6.83 13.78 1.92
CA VAL A 51 -7.37 12.64 2.64
C VAL A 51 -7.75 13.12 4.05
N ASP A 52 -9.05 13.13 4.33
CA ASP A 52 -9.55 13.66 5.61
C ASP A 52 -9.34 12.70 6.77
N GLU A 53 -9.40 11.40 6.51
CA GLU A 53 -9.29 10.37 7.55
C GLU A 53 -8.24 9.33 7.15
N PRO A 54 -6.94 9.69 7.21
CA PRO A 54 -5.88 8.79 6.72
C PRO A 54 -5.79 7.49 7.51
N ALA A 55 -6.00 7.51 8.82
CA ALA A 55 -5.94 6.30 9.63
C ALA A 55 -7.06 5.33 9.23
N GLN A 56 -8.25 5.81 8.96
CA GLN A 56 -9.37 4.99 8.55
C GLN A 56 -9.15 4.41 7.15
N LEU A 57 -8.66 5.22 6.22
CA LEU A 57 -8.35 4.78 4.86
C LEU A 57 -7.28 3.69 4.90
N SER A 58 -6.21 3.93 5.65
CA SER A 58 -5.13 2.96 5.83
C SER A 58 -5.65 1.64 6.38
N ALA A 59 -6.46 1.69 7.44
CA ALA A 59 -7.00 0.49 8.08
C ALA A 59 -7.92 -0.30 7.14
N ARG A 60 -8.75 0.39 6.38
CA ARG A 60 -9.67 -0.25 5.43
C ARG A 60 -8.94 -0.97 4.31
N LEU A 61 -7.94 -0.31 3.74
CA LEU A 61 -7.15 -0.94 2.68
C LEU A 61 -6.34 -2.11 3.24
N ALA A 62 -5.71 -1.93 4.41
CA ALA A 62 -4.95 -3.00 5.05
C ALA A 62 -5.81 -4.23 5.33
N ALA A 63 -7.02 -4.05 5.86
CA ALA A 63 -7.92 -5.15 6.16
C ALA A 63 -8.35 -5.90 4.89
N ARG A 64 -8.64 -5.16 3.83
CA ARG A 64 -9.07 -5.73 2.57
C ARG A 64 -7.97 -6.57 1.92
N VAL A 65 -6.74 -6.03 1.91
CA VAL A 65 -5.59 -6.74 1.35
C VAL A 65 -5.23 -7.95 2.22
N SER A 66 -5.26 -7.80 3.54
CA SER A 66 -4.97 -8.89 4.46
C SER A 66 -5.90 -10.09 4.24
N ARG A 67 -7.19 -9.85 4.03
CA ARG A 67 -8.13 -10.93 3.74
C ARG A 67 -7.77 -11.69 2.47
N ALA A 68 -7.29 -11.00 1.45
CA ALA A 68 -6.87 -11.62 0.20
C ALA A 68 -5.55 -12.35 0.33
N MET A 69 -4.80 -12.11 1.39
CA MET A 69 -3.49 -12.69 1.65
C MET A 69 -3.47 -13.62 2.86
N HIS A 70 -4.60 -14.25 3.13
CA HIS A 70 -4.73 -15.26 4.20
C HIS A 70 -4.41 -14.74 5.59
N GLY A 71 -4.79 -13.48 5.86
CA GLY A 71 -4.64 -12.89 7.18
C GLY A 71 -3.24 -12.34 7.48
N ARG A 72 -2.39 -12.19 6.48
CA ARG A 72 -1.08 -11.58 6.68
C ARG A 72 -1.21 -10.13 7.12
N LYS A 73 -0.26 -9.69 7.94
CA LYS A 73 -0.22 -8.30 8.37
C LYS A 73 0.10 -7.40 7.17
N VAL A 74 -0.69 -6.34 7.03
CA VAL A 74 -0.52 -5.34 5.97
C VAL A 74 -0.43 -3.98 6.62
N ASP A 75 0.66 -3.26 6.33
CA ASP A 75 0.86 -1.89 6.77
C ASP A 75 0.70 -0.97 5.57
N VAL A 76 -0.14 0.05 5.70
CA VAL A 76 -0.40 1.01 4.63
C VAL A 76 -0.01 2.41 5.10
N LEU A 77 0.95 3.01 4.39
CA LEU A 77 1.27 4.42 4.52
C LEU A 77 0.44 5.22 3.52
N ILE A 78 0.02 6.41 3.93
CA ILE A 78 -0.72 7.32 3.05
C ILE A 78 0.14 8.52 2.72
N LYS A 79 0.24 8.85 1.42
CA LYS A 79 0.83 10.10 0.95
C LYS A 79 -0.27 10.92 0.28
N ALA A 80 -0.49 12.13 0.75
CA ALA A 80 -1.53 13.02 0.23
C ALA A 80 -1.09 14.48 0.41
N PRO A 81 -1.70 15.42 -0.33
CA PRO A 81 -1.28 16.84 -0.28
C PRO A 81 -1.37 17.47 1.10
N ASN A 82 -2.30 17.01 1.94
CA ASN A 82 -2.52 17.55 3.28
C ASN A 82 -1.74 16.85 4.37
N LEU A 83 -0.96 15.82 4.03
CA LEU A 83 -0.22 15.04 5.02
C LEU A 83 1.27 15.35 4.93
N MET A 84 1.94 15.31 6.09
CA MET A 84 3.38 15.52 6.15
C MET A 84 4.10 14.38 5.42
N VAL A 85 5.08 14.73 4.59
CA VAL A 85 5.96 13.76 3.96
C VAL A 85 7.10 13.43 4.91
N LEU A 86 7.18 12.19 5.31
CA LEU A 86 8.24 11.67 6.19
C LEU A 86 9.30 10.96 5.35
N PRO A 87 10.52 10.77 5.90
CA PRO A 87 11.56 10.04 5.16
C PRO A 87 11.12 8.67 4.65
N ILE A 88 10.26 7.96 5.38
CA ILE A 88 9.78 6.66 4.95
C ILE A 88 8.92 6.73 3.68
N HIS A 89 8.19 7.83 3.46
CA HIS A 89 7.45 8.01 2.21
C HIS A 89 8.41 8.13 1.03
N THR A 90 9.45 8.94 1.18
CA THR A 90 10.46 9.10 0.14
C THR A 90 11.17 7.79 -0.16
N GLN A 91 11.55 7.05 0.88
CA GLN A 91 12.19 5.75 0.72
C GLN A 91 11.28 4.76 -0.02
N ALA A 92 10.00 4.72 0.34
CA ALA A 92 9.05 3.83 -0.32
C ALA A 92 8.92 4.13 -1.81
N LEU A 93 8.92 5.42 -2.20
CA LEU A 93 8.84 5.81 -3.60
C LEU A 93 10.13 5.53 -4.36
N GLN A 94 11.29 5.64 -3.71
CA GLN A 94 12.57 5.40 -4.36
C GLN A 94 12.89 3.92 -4.51
N GLU A 95 12.55 3.10 -3.53
CA GLU A 95 12.93 1.70 -3.46
C GLU A 95 11.79 0.74 -3.79
N GLY A 96 10.56 1.24 -3.78
CA GLY A 96 9.39 0.42 -3.99
C GLY A 96 9.07 0.15 -5.44
N PHE A 97 8.13 -0.77 -5.65
CA PHE A 97 7.59 -1.09 -6.97
C PHE A 97 6.16 -0.59 -7.06
N ARG A 98 5.86 0.14 -8.10
CA ARG A 98 4.49 0.55 -8.37
C ARG A 98 3.68 -0.65 -8.88
N LEU A 99 2.54 -0.86 -8.26
CA LEU A 99 1.62 -1.95 -8.62
C LEU A 99 0.61 -1.55 -9.68
#